data_33a485277e1c90d7e1e3f37177b4892e
#
_entry.id   33a485277e1c90d7e1e3f37177b4892e
#
_cell.length_a   1.000
_cell.length_b   1.000
_cell.length_c   1.000
_cell.angle_alpha   90.00
_cell.angle_beta   90.00
_cell.angle_gamma   90.00
#
_symmetry.space_group_name_H-M   'P 1'
#
loop_
_entity.id
_entity.type
_entity.pdbx_description
1 polymer ?
#
loop_
_entity_poly.entity_id
_entity_poly.type
_entity_poly.pdbx_seq_one_letter_code
_entity_poly.pdbx_strand_id
1 'polypeptide(L)'
;AMRHRVQSIEDRSFGNMKAAQLTKAARTAIDEFELEFQQVKKLRKKVYSRLKKYTKKHNIQFDGLARVSHVTDATDWRVELPFVVVNPDTELEVSSIVKACIKLGLTIIPRGGGTGYTGGAIPLVSQSVVINTEKLDSVSQVEYKNLPGITQTVPTIHCGAGLVTRRAMEVASNAGLEFATDPTSADASCIGGNVAMNAGGKKAVLWGTALDNLASWKMVDPNGDWVEIERLAHNLGKVHDTETVKFQITKFDENGINPKQNPEILEISGANFRKAGLGKDVTDKFLSGLPGVQKEGCDGLITSARFILHKMPEHIRTVCLEFFGSVSDAVPSIVQITEYLKEFDGVSLAGLEHLDERYIRAVGYSTKATRSERPKMVLIADIASNDEDELGSVASKVVQIANVKNGEGFIAVSAEARKRFWLDRARTAAIAKHTNAFKINEDVVIPLPNLGRYANEIEKINIEQSI
;
A
#
# COMPACT_ATOMS: atom_id res chain seq x y z
N ALA A 1 44.14 -5.40 -17.55
CA ALA A 1 44.56 -4.04 -17.12
C ALA A 1 44.95 -4.00 -15.65
N MET A 2 44.09 -4.44 -14.69
CA MET A 2 44.37 -4.40 -13.23
C MET A 2 45.59 -5.23 -12.85
N ARG A 3 45.67 -6.52 -13.24
CA ARG A 3 46.83 -7.41 -12.99
C ARG A 3 48.11 -6.80 -13.49
N HIS A 4 48.14 -6.21 -14.68
CA HIS A 4 49.32 -5.56 -15.23
C HIS A 4 49.77 -4.35 -14.39
N ARG A 5 48.78 -3.53 -13.87
CA ARG A 5 49.12 -2.41 -12.98
C ARG A 5 49.72 -2.88 -11.67
N VAL A 6 49.15 -3.91 -11.04
CA VAL A 6 49.71 -4.50 -9.79
C VAL A 6 51.09 -5.00 -10.05
N GLN A 7 51.33 -5.74 -11.12
CA GLN A 7 52.69 -6.22 -11.47
C GLN A 7 53.67 -5.08 -11.64
N SER A 8 53.32 -4.02 -12.35
CA SER A 8 54.17 -2.84 -12.53
C SER A 8 54.48 -2.12 -11.22
N ILE A 9 53.62 -2.18 -10.22
CA ILE A 9 53.91 -1.64 -8.88
C ILE A 9 54.88 -2.54 -8.13
N GLU A 10 54.71 -3.84 -8.17
CA GLU A 10 55.61 -4.81 -7.59
C GLU A 10 57.05 -4.67 -8.12
N ASP A 11 57.15 -4.59 -9.46
CA ASP A 11 58.47 -4.46 -10.12
C ASP A 11 59.19 -3.17 -9.72
N ARG A 12 58.48 -2.07 -9.51
CA ARG A 12 59.05 -0.76 -9.12
C ARG A 12 59.32 -0.63 -7.64
N SER A 13 58.70 -1.45 -6.79
CA SER A 13 58.79 -1.37 -5.33
C SER A 13 59.51 -2.56 -4.71
N PHE A 14 60.39 -3.20 -5.49
CA PHE A 14 61.18 -4.34 -5.04
C PHE A 14 61.91 -4.05 -3.71
N GLY A 15 61.79 -4.94 -2.74
CA GLY A 15 62.35 -4.80 -1.39
C GLY A 15 61.50 -3.98 -0.40
N ASN A 16 60.41 -3.37 -0.83
CA ASN A 16 59.50 -2.67 0.06
C ASN A 16 58.40 -3.59 0.61
N MET A 17 58.52 -3.97 1.89
CA MET A 17 57.61 -4.91 2.55
C MET A 17 56.12 -4.42 2.55
N LYS A 18 55.87 -3.11 2.74
CA LYS A 18 54.52 -2.55 2.73
C LYS A 18 53.90 -2.63 1.32
N ALA A 19 54.71 -2.33 0.30
CA ALA A 19 54.24 -2.44 -1.10
C ALA A 19 53.93 -3.90 -1.45
N ALA A 20 54.76 -4.86 -1.00
CA ALA A 20 54.53 -6.29 -1.21
C ALA A 20 53.22 -6.77 -0.53
N GLN A 21 52.94 -6.31 0.69
CA GLN A 21 51.64 -6.61 1.35
C GLN A 21 50.46 -6.04 0.61
N LEU A 22 50.53 -4.78 0.16
CA LEU A 22 49.48 -4.12 -0.58
C LEU A 22 49.21 -4.78 -1.93
N THR A 23 50.23 -5.12 -2.70
CA THR A 23 50.10 -5.77 -4.01
C THR A 23 49.58 -7.21 -3.87
N LYS A 24 49.94 -7.92 -2.82
CA LYS A 24 49.38 -9.24 -2.48
C LYS A 24 47.85 -9.10 -2.21
N ALA A 25 47.45 -8.15 -1.37
CA ALA A 25 46.04 -7.90 -1.09
C ALA A 25 45.25 -7.51 -2.38
N ALA A 26 45.85 -6.64 -3.21
CA ALA A 26 45.28 -6.27 -4.49
C ALA A 26 45.11 -7.45 -5.48
N ARG A 27 46.06 -8.38 -5.51
CA ARG A 27 45.94 -9.61 -6.31
C ARG A 27 44.81 -10.48 -5.81
N THR A 28 44.72 -10.70 -4.49
CA THR A 28 43.61 -11.47 -3.89
C THR A 28 42.29 -10.86 -4.25
N ALA A 29 42.12 -9.55 -4.11
CA ALA A 29 40.87 -8.85 -4.47
C ALA A 29 40.53 -8.97 -5.97
N ILE A 30 41.53 -8.94 -6.86
CA ILE A 30 41.34 -9.18 -8.30
C ILE A 30 40.88 -10.60 -8.58
N ASP A 31 41.52 -11.60 -7.92
CA ASP A 31 41.15 -12.99 -8.08
C ASP A 31 39.73 -13.28 -7.61
N GLU A 32 39.36 -12.73 -6.44
CA GLU A 32 38.01 -12.82 -5.89
C GLU A 32 37.00 -12.19 -6.84
N PHE A 33 37.28 -10.98 -7.36
CA PHE A 33 36.42 -10.31 -8.34
C PHE A 33 36.22 -11.10 -9.64
N GLU A 34 37.32 -11.68 -10.18
CA GLU A 34 37.23 -12.51 -11.39
C GLU A 34 36.41 -13.78 -11.14
N LEU A 35 36.60 -14.40 -9.99
CA LEU A 35 35.83 -15.58 -9.58
C LEU A 35 34.32 -15.24 -9.47
N GLU A 36 34.00 -14.17 -8.76
CA GLU A 36 32.63 -13.67 -8.61
C GLU A 36 32.00 -13.37 -9.98
N PHE A 37 32.72 -12.66 -10.85
CA PHE A 37 32.27 -12.37 -12.21
C PHE A 37 31.95 -13.63 -13.01
N GLN A 38 32.78 -14.66 -12.91
CA GLN A 38 32.53 -15.95 -13.59
C GLN A 38 31.34 -16.69 -12.99
N GLN A 39 31.16 -16.63 -11.67
CA GLN A 39 30.01 -17.23 -10.97
C GLN A 39 28.72 -16.54 -11.39
N VAL A 40 28.67 -15.19 -11.39
CA VAL A 40 27.53 -14.39 -11.85
C VAL A 40 27.18 -14.73 -13.30
N LYS A 41 28.17 -14.83 -14.19
CA LYS A 41 27.96 -15.21 -15.60
C LYS A 41 27.34 -16.61 -15.75
N LYS A 42 27.83 -17.58 -14.97
CA LYS A 42 27.26 -18.95 -14.96
C LYS A 42 25.83 -18.94 -14.43
N LEU A 43 25.58 -18.21 -13.32
CA LEU A 43 24.25 -18.11 -12.73
C LEU A 43 23.27 -17.46 -13.71
N ARG A 44 23.63 -16.36 -14.38
CA ARG A 44 22.78 -15.74 -15.42
C ARG A 44 22.36 -16.73 -16.50
N LYS A 45 23.29 -17.52 -17.04
CA LYS A 45 22.98 -18.55 -18.02
C LYS A 45 22.02 -19.60 -17.48
N LYS A 46 22.23 -20.06 -16.25
CA LYS A 46 21.39 -21.06 -15.58
C LYS A 46 19.97 -20.51 -15.36
N VAL A 47 19.84 -19.28 -14.81
CA VAL A 47 18.57 -18.62 -14.57
C VAL A 47 17.80 -18.41 -15.86
N TYR A 48 18.44 -17.82 -16.88
CA TYR A 48 17.82 -17.61 -18.18
C TYR A 48 17.34 -18.92 -18.82
N SER A 49 18.20 -19.96 -18.82
CA SER A 49 17.86 -21.27 -19.39
C SER A 49 16.68 -21.92 -18.69
N ARG A 50 16.52 -21.69 -17.38
CA ARG A 50 15.42 -22.26 -16.60
C ARG A 50 14.14 -21.48 -16.81
N LEU A 51 14.17 -20.15 -16.66
CA LEU A 51 12.98 -19.30 -16.69
C LEU A 51 12.34 -19.19 -18.08
N LYS A 52 13.14 -19.23 -19.16
CA LYS A 52 12.62 -19.21 -20.56
C LYS A 52 11.68 -20.38 -20.91
N LYS A 53 11.56 -21.38 -20.03
CA LYS A 53 10.63 -22.50 -20.19
C LYS A 53 9.21 -22.15 -19.72
N TYR A 54 9.08 -21.10 -18.91
CA TYR A 54 7.84 -20.74 -18.23
C TYR A 54 7.31 -19.37 -18.64
N THR A 55 8.16 -18.52 -19.19
CA THR A 55 7.78 -17.20 -19.70
C THR A 55 8.57 -16.85 -20.95
N LYS A 56 8.14 -15.81 -21.69
CA LYS A 56 8.83 -15.33 -22.87
C LYS A 56 10.21 -14.77 -22.56
N LYS A 57 11.12 -14.85 -23.53
CA LYS A 57 12.52 -14.43 -23.33
C LYS A 57 12.67 -12.96 -22.91
N HIS A 58 11.86 -12.06 -23.48
CA HIS A 58 11.89 -10.62 -23.17
C HIS A 58 11.34 -10.28 -21.80
N ASN A 59 10.64 -11.21 -21.15
CA ASN A 59 10.17 -11.07 -19.77
C ASN A 59 11.27 -11.32 -18.72
N ILE A 60 12.44 -11.81 -19.16
CA ILE A 60 13.58 -12.14 -18.27
C ILE A 60 14.66 -11.10 -18.51
N GLN A 61 14.74 -10.09 -17.67
CA GLN A 61 15.54 -8.89 -17.88
C GLN A 61 16.75 -8.84 -16.94
N PHE A 62 17.96 -8.80 -17.52
CA PHE A 62 19.22 -8.66 -16.79
C PHE A 62 19.93 -7.34 -17.06
N ASP A 63 19.34 -6.51 -17.90
CA ASP A 63 19.93 -5.23 -18.27
C ASP A 63 19.92 -4.21 -17.14
N GLY A 64 20.74 -3.18 -17.28
CA GLY A 64 20.92 -2.17 -16.23
C GLY A 64 19.66 -1.34 -16.00
N LEU A 65 18.90 -1.03 -17.05
CA LEU A 65 17.68 -0.21 -16.94
C LEU A 65 16.61 -0.93 -16.12
N ALA A 66 16.29 -2.18 -16.47
CA ALA A 66 15.33 -2.98 -15.72
C ALA A 66 15.72 -3.14 -14.24
N ARG A 67 17.00 -3.38 -13.96
CA ARG A 67 17.50 -3.55 -12.59
C ARG A 67 17.44 -2.26 -11.78
N VAL A 68 17.82 -1.13 -12.37
CA VAL A 68 17.80 0.18 -11.70
C VAL A 68 16.38 0.67 -11.45
N SER A 69 15.44 0.44 -12.37
CA SER A 69 14.03 0.82 -12.17
C SER A 69 13.31 0.01 -11.08
N HIS A 70 13.91 -1.11 -10.63
CA HIS A 70 13.36 -1.97 -9.58
C HIS A 70 14.20 -2.02 -8.30
N VAL A 71 15.14 -1.08 -8.12
CA VAL A 71 16.05 -1.03 -6.96
C VAL A 71 15.45 -0.34 -5.75
N THR A 72 14.39 0.42 -5.94
CA THR A 72 13.77 1.25 -4.89
C THR A 72 12.25 1.16 -4.92
N ASP A 73 11.61 1.56 -3.84
CA ASP A 73 10.19 1.86 -3.75
C ASP A 73 9.96 3.31 -3.28
N ALA A 74 8.80 3.65 -2.72
CA ALA A 74 8.53 5.00 -2.26
C ALA A 74 9.31 5.42 -0.99
N THR A 75 10.08 4.51 -0.37
CA THR A 75 11.00 4.84 0.74
C THR A 75 12.27 5.55 0.27
N ASP A 76 12.57 5.52 -1.03
CA ASP A 76 13.84 5.92 -1.63
C ASP A 76 15.06 5.09 -1.20
N TRP A 77 14.86 4.00 -0.48
CA TRP A 77 15.93 3.08 -0.13
C TRP A 77 16.46 2.36 -1.36
N ARG A 78 17.78 2.20 -1.42
CA ARG A 78 18.50 1.48 -2.47
C ARG A 78 19.57 0.65 -1.80
N VAL A 79 19.24 -0.60 -1.48
CA VAL A 79 20.16 -1.48 -0.76
C VAL A 79 20.97 -2.32 -1.73
N GLU A 80 20.31 -3.03 -2.64
CA GLU A 80 20.98 -3.91 -3.60
C GLU A 80 20.25 -3.91 -4.94
N LEU A 81 20.96 -4.14 -6.04
CA LEU A 81 20.36 -4.30 -7.36
C LEU A 81 19.77 -5.72 -7.50
N PRO A 82 18.57 -5.89 -8.00
CA PRO A 82 18.05 -7.22 -8.27
C PRO A 82 18.94 -7.93 -9.29
N PHE A 83 19.14 -9.23 -9.11
CA PHE A 83 19.89 -10.05 -10.05
C PHE A 83 19.20 -10.11 -11.42
N VAL A 84 17.88 -10.28 -11.39
CA VAL A 84 17.01 -10.36 -12.56
C VAL A 84 15.64 -9.79 -12.24
N VAL A 85 15.00 -9.18 -13.23
CA VAL A 85 13.59 -8.78 -13.20
C VAL A 85 12.81 -9.70 -14.12
N VAL A 86 11.66 -10.20 -13.66
CA VAL A 86 10.79 -11.10 -14.42
C VAL A 86 9.38 -10.52 -14.45
N ASN A 87 8.81 -10.36 -15.64
CA ASN A 87 7.48 -9.80 -15.87
C ASN A 87 6.59 -10.89 -16.52
N PRO A 88 5.89 -11.74 -15.74
CA PRO A 88 5.02 -12.76 -16.30
C PRO A 88 3.91 -12.14 -17.16
N ASP A 89 3.62 -12.73 -18.32
CA ASP A 89 2.56 -12.25 -19.20
C ASP A 89 1.17 -12.68 -18.71
N THR A 90 1.10 -13.80 -17.99
CA THR A 90 -0.14 -14.38 -17.51
C THR A 90 -0.01 -14.89 -16.08
N GLU A 91 -1.14 -14.95 -15.38
CA GLU A 91 -1.24 -15.50 -14.04
C GLU A 91 -0.69 -16.94 -13.96
N LEU A 92 -0.97 -17.76 -14.96
CA LEU A 92 -0.57 -19.19 -15.01
C LEU A 92 0.96 -19.41 -15.00
N GLU A 93 1.74 -18.42 -15.46
CA GLU A 93 3.20 -18.52 -15.48
C GLU A 93 3.80 -18.44 -14.05
N VAL A 94 3.11 -17.77 -13.11
CA VAL A 94 3.67 -17.34 -11.82
C VAL A 94 4.13 -18.51 -10.96
N SER A 95 3.32 -19.55 -10.80
CA SER A 95 3.66 -20.74 -9.99
C SER A 95 4.97 -21.39 -10.47
N SER A 96 5.09 -21.63 -11.78
CA SER A 96 6.27 -22.23 -12.37
C SER A 96 7.51 -21.34 -12.26
N ILE A 97 7.35 -20.01 -12.39
CA ILE A 97 8.43 -19.04 -12.20
C ILE A 97 8.90 -19.06 -10.74
N VAL A 98 7.99 -19.01 -9.76
CA VAL A 98 8.31 -19.06 -8.33
C VAL A 98 9.06 -20.34 -8.00
N LYS A 99 8.56 -21.52 -8.39
CA LYS A 99 9.25 -22.80 -8.19
C LYS A 99 10.66 -22.85 -8.82
N ALA A 100 10.79 -22.26 -10.01
CA ALA A 100 12.08 -22.18 -10.67
C ALA A 100 13.06 -21.28 -9.91
N CYS A 101 12.62 -20.13 -9.40
CA CYS A 101 13.42 -19.21 -8.61
C CYS A 101 13.87 -19.83 -7.29
N ILE A 102 12.99 -20.54 -6.58
CA ILE A 102 13.32 -21.28 -5.36
C ILE A 102 14.42 -22.31 -5.64
N LYS A 103 14.26 -23.14 -6.69
CA LYS A 103 15.26 -24.15 -7.09
C LYS A 103 16.60 -23.55 -7.53
N LEU A 104 16.61 -22.27 -7.90
CA LEU A 104 17.80 -21.53 -8.29
C LEU A 104 18.46 -20.81 -7.11
N GLY A 105 17.86 -20.83 -5.92
CA GLY A 105 18.33 -20.14 -4.72
C GLY A 105 18.19 -18.61 -4.82
N LEU A 106 17.22 -18.11 -5.59
CA LEU A 106 16.96 -16.67 -5.72
C LEU A 106 15.97 -16.23 -4.66
N THR A 107 16.25 -15.13 -3.97
CA THR A 107 15.30 -14.45 -3.08
C THR A 107 14.23 -13.76 -3.94
N ILE A 108 12.98 -14.08 -3.71
CA ILE A 108 11.86 -13.56 -4.50
C ILE A 108 11.33 -12.28 -3.86
N ILE A 109 11.19 -11.24 -4.66
CA ILE A 109 10.60 -9.94 -4.29
C ILE A 109 9.37 -9.71 -5.18
N PRO A 110 8.15 -9.88 -4.68
CA PRO A 110 6.94 -9.50 -5.40
C PRO A 110 6.87 -7.98 -5.55
N ARG A 111 6.50 -7.49 -6.74
CA ARG A 111 6.39 -6.07 -6.99
C ARG A 111 5.22 -5.73 -7.89
N GLY A 112 4.39 -4.78 -7.47
CA GLY A 112 3.45 -4.04 -8.30
C GLY A 112 4.00 -2.65 -8.64
N GLY A 113 3.28 -1.58 -8.31
CA GLY A 113 3.70 -0.21 -8.58
C GLY A 113 4.88 0.33 -7.75
N GLY A 114 5.33 -0.40 -6.71
CA GLY A 114 6.41 0.06 -5.84
C GLY A 114 6.09 1.33 -5.03
N THR A 115 4.82 1.54 -4.71
CA THR A 115 4.33 2.74 -4.00
C THR A 115 4.29 2.59 -2.48
N GLY A 116 4.70 1.44 -1.94
CA GLY A 116 4.75 1.16 -0.51
C GLY A 116 5.89 1.92 0.19
N TYR A 117 5.72 2.13 1.50
CA TYR A 117 6.67 2.85 2.35
C TYR A 117 7.39 1.95 3.38
N THR A 118 7.34 0.62 3.20
CA THR A 118 7.91 -0.34 4.15
C THR A 118 9.19 -1.00 3.66
N GLY A 119 9.60 -0.73 2.42
CA GLY A 119 10.74 -1.41 1.81
C GLY A 119 10.44 -2.83 1.31
N GLY A 120 9.16 -3.25 1.31
CA GLY A 120 8.75 -4.60 0.91
C GLY A 120 9.02 -4.96 -0.55
N ALA A 121 9.22 -3.95 -1.42
CA ALA A 121 9.54 -4.14 -2.84
C ALA A 121 11.03 -3.91 -3.18
N ILE A 122 11.90 -3.82 -2.18
CA ILE A 122 13.33 -3.51 -2.35
C ILE A 122 14.17 -4.79 -2.22
N PRO A 123 15.07 -5.07 -3.18
CA PRO A 123 16.07 -6.13 -3.04
C PRO A 123 17.06 -5.83 -1.92
N LEU A 124 17.23 -6.77 -0.99
CA LEU A 124 18.20 -6.66 0.11
C LEU A 124 19.46 -7.49 -0.12
N VAL A 125 19.43 -8.39 -1.10
CA VAL A 125 20.55 -9.29 -1.44
C VAL A 125 20.76 -9.35 -2.94
N SER A 126 22.02 -9.51 -3.38
CA SER A 126 22.40 -9.51 -4.79
C SER A 126 21.81 -10.66 -5.60
N GLN A 127 21.49 -11.79 -4.96
CA GLN A 127 20.84 -12.95 -5.59
C GLN A 127 19.33 -12.91 -5.45
N SER A 128 18.71 -11.79 -5.81
CA SER A 128 17.26 -11.62 -5.78
C SER A 128 16.64 -11.56 -7.17
N VAL A 129 15.41 -11.99 -7.27
CA VAL A 129 14.55 -11.80 -8.43
C VAL A 129 13.37 -10.91 -8.06
N VAL A 130 13.18 -9.82 -8.78
CA VAL A 130 11.93 -9.06 -8.71
C VAL A 130 10.95 -9.67 -9.69
N ILE A 131 9.82 -10.17 -9.20
CA ILE A 131 8.69 -10.59 -10.02
C ILE A 131 7.71 -9.43 -10.08
N ASN A 132 7.72 -8.71 -11.19
CA ASN A 132 6.87 -7.54 -11.40
C ASN A 132 5.56 -7.98 -12.06
N THR A 133 4.44 -7.66 -11.42
CA THR A 133 3.09 -8.08 -11.84
C THR A 133 2.44 -7.13 -12.86
N GLU A 134 3.14 -6.12 -13.37
CA GLU A 134 2.58 -5.05 -14.21
C GLU A 134 1.74 -5.54 -15.41
N LYS A 135 2.03 -6.74 -15.95
CA LYS A 135 1.31 -7.33 -17.08
C LYS A 135 0.08 -8.14 -16.66
N LEU A 136 -0.10 -8.39 -15.37
CA LEU A 136 -1.30 -9.02 -14.84
C LEU A 136 -2.40 -7.96 -14.63
N ASP A 137 -2.72 -7.20 -15.67
CA ASP A 137 -3.53 -5.98 -15.64
C ASP A 137 -4.99 -6.18 -16.06
N SER A 138 -5.45 -7.43 -16.08
CA SER A 138 -6.81 -7.77 -16.45
C SER A 138 -7.83 -7.14 -15.49
N VAL A 139 -8.98 -6.73 -16.04
CA VAL A 139 -10.12 -6.24 -15.26
C VAL A 139 -11.42 -6.74 -15.91
N SER A 140 -12.33 -7.28 -15.08
CA SER A 140 -13.66 -7.65 -15.57
C SER A 140 -14.56 -6.42 -15.66
N GLN A 141 -15.68 -6.55 -16.37
CA GLN A 141 -16.84 -5.67 -16.15
C GLN A 141 -17.36 -5.89 -14.74
N VAL A 142 -18.24 -5.00 -14.26
CA VAL A 142 -18.95 -5.22 -13.02
C VAL A 142 -19.88 -6.42 -13.16
N GLU A 143 -19.75 -7.36 -12.25
CA GLU A 143 -20.51 -8.60 -12.21
C GLU A 143 -21.33 -8.68 -10.91
N TYR A 144 -22.61 -8.99 -11.02
CA TYR A 144 -23.44 -9.27 -9.85
C TYR A 144 -23.34 -10.76 -9.49
N LYS A 145 -22.75 -11.06 -8.34
CA LYS A 145 -22.44 -12.42 -7.89
C LYS A 145 -23.19 -12.80 -6.62
N ASN A 146 -23.58 -14.07 -6.55
CA ASN A 146 -23.95 -14.69 -5.27
C ASN A 146 -22.67 -15.09 -4.56
N LEU A 147 -22.35 -14.41 -3.47
CA LEU A 147 -21.18 -14.74 -2.65
C LEU A 147 -21.56 -15.85 -1.65
N PRO A 148 -20.61 -16.73 -1.25
CA PRO A 148 -20.89 -17.80 -0.32
C PRO A 148 -21.50 -17.31 1.00
N GLY A 149 -22.65 -17.89 1.37
CA GLY A 149 -23.36 -17.55 2.61
C GLY A 149 -24.13 -16.21 2.57
N ILE A 150 -24.29 -15.60 1.39
CA ILE A 150 -25.12 -14.40 1.18
C ILE A 150 -26.28 -14.72 0.24
N THR A 151 -27.47 -14.30 0.60
CA THR A 151 -28.70 -14.55 -0.18
C THR A 151 -28.90 -13.55 -1.32
N GLN A 152 -28.41 -12.33 -1.17
CA GLN A 152 -28.50 -11.29 -2.18
C GLN A 152 -27.33 -11.31 -3.16
N THR A 153 -27.55 -10.87 -4.37
CA THR A 153 -26.48 -10.62 -5.34
C THR A 153 -25.70 -9.36 -4.96
N VAL A 154 -24.37 -9.42 -5.10
CA VAL A 154 -23.46 -8.35 -4.74
C VAL A 154 -22.70 -7.90 -5.99
N PRO A 155 -22.63 -6.58 -6.29
CA PRO A 155 -21.80 -6.10 -7.37
C PRO A 155 -20.31 -6.31 -7.02
N THR A 156 -19.60 -6.94 -7.94
CA THR A 156 -18.17 -7.26 -7.77
C THR A 156 -17.38 -6.91 -9.00
N ILE A 157 -16.06 -6.75 -8.83
CA ILE A 157 -15.09 -6.59 -9.90
C ILE A 157 -13.92 -7.55 -9.67
N HIS A 158 -13.49 -8.26 -10.71
CA HIS A 158 -12.29 -9.09 -10.66
C HIS A 158 -11.13 -8.36 -11.33
N CYS A 159 -9.99 -8.34 -10.65
CA CYS A 159 -8.80 -7.57 -11.04
C CYS A 159 -7.55 -8.43 -10.96
N GLY A 160 -6.71 -8.39 -11.97
CA GLY A 160 -5.36 -8.90 -11.91
C GLY A 160 -4.46 -8.08 -10.98
N ALA A 161 -3.45 -8.69 -10.42
CA ALA A 161 -2.59 -8.06 -9.40
C ALA A 161 -1.83 -6.82 -9.91
N GLY A 162 -1.52 -6.75 -11.19
CA GLY A 162 -0.81 -5.64 -11.82
C GLY A 162 -1.72 -4.49 -12.26
N LEU A 163 -3.04 -4.66 -12.18
CA LEU A 163 -3.98 -3.60 -12.55
C LEU A 163 -3.77 -2.37 -11.66
N VAL A 164 -3.59 -1.21 -12.28
CA VAL A 164 -3.49 0.07 -11.56
C VAL A 164 -4.83 0.36 -10.86
N THR A 165 -4.78 0.75 -9.59
CA THR A 165 -5.96 0.97 -8.74
C THR A 165 -6.94 1.94 -9.36
N ARG A 166 -6.46 3.05 -9.96
CA ARG A 166 -7.29 4.04 -10.67
C ARG A 166 -8.19 3.39 -11.71
N ARG A 167 -7.68 2.39 -12.40
CA ARG A 167 -8.41 1.70 -13.46
C ARG A 167 -9.61 0.90 -12.91
N ALA A 168 -9.43 0.22 -11.77
CA ALA A 168 -10.54 -0.45 -11.08
C ALA A 168 -11.60 0.56 -10.62
N MET A 169 -11.17 1.72 -10.08
CA MET A 169 -12.07 2.82 -9.69
C MET A 169 -12.86 3.36 -10.89
N GLU A 170 -12.24 3.53 -12.06
CA GLU A 170 -12.90 4.00 -13.28
C GLU A 170 -13.98 3.02 -13.76
N VAL A 171 -13.68 1.70 -13.76
CA VAL A 171 -14.65 0.67 -14.17
C VAL A 171 -15.84 0.65 -13.23
N ALA A 172 -15.63 0.74 -11.92
CA ALA A 172 -16.70 0.82 -10.94
C ALA A 172 -17.56 2.09 -11.15
N SER A 173 -16.91 3.25 -11.29
CA SER A 173 -17.58 4.55 -11.48
C SER A 173 -18.41 4.60 -12.75
N ASN A 174 -17.94 4.01 -13.85
CA ASN A 174 -18.71 3.92 -15.10
C ASN A 174 -19.99 3.08 -14.97
N ALA A 175 -20.06 2.22 -13.95
CA ALA A 175 -21.25 1.45 -13.61
C ALA A 175 -22.11 2.13 -12.50
N GLY A 176 -21.79 3.36 -12.11
CA GLY A 176 -22.47 4.07 -11.01
C GLY A 176 -22.16 3.51 -9.62
N LEU A 177 -21.01 2.85 -9.46
CA LEU A 177 -20.57 2.22 -8.23
C LEU A 177 -19.21 2.75 -7.80
N GLU A 178 -18.84 2.46 -6.54
CA GLU A 178 -17.59 2.89 -5.95
C GLU A 178 -16.68 1.69 -5.64
N PHE A 179 -15.43 1.81 -6.01
CA PHE A 179 -14.34 0.96 -5.54
C PHE A 179 -13.80 1.57 -4.24
N ALA A 180 -13.90 0.83 -3.13
CA ALA A 180 -13.66 1.39 -1.80
C ALA A 180 -12.18 1.65 -1.49
N THR A 181 -11.26 0.85 -2.06
CA THR A 181 -9.82 0.98 -1.81
C THR A 181 -9.25 2.12 -2.67
N ASP A 182 -9.07 3.30 -2.07
CA ASP A 182 -8.67 4.53 -2.77
C ASP A 182 -7.42 5.21 -2.16
N PRO A 183 -6.26 4.53 -2.15
CA PRO A 183 -5.03 5.12 -1.61
C PRO A 183 -4.63 6.37 -2.40
N THR A 184 -3.90 7.30 -1.77
CA THR A 184 -3.37 8.49 -2.45
C THR A 184 -2.50 8.15 -3.66
N SER A 185 -1.90 6.97 -3.67
CA SER A 185 -1.11 6.43 -4.77
C SER A 185 -1.93 5.71 -5.84
N ALA A 186 -3.26 5.85 -5.87
CA ALA A 186 -4.15 5.11 -6.78
C ALA A 186 -3.75 5.18 -8.26
N ASP A 187 -3.09 6.25 -8.68
CA ASP A 187 -2.62 6.42 -10.06
C ASP A 187 -1.38 5.56 -10.41
N ALA A 188 -0.72 4.96 -9.40
CA ALA A 188 0.48 4.16 -9.57
C ALA A 188 0.45 2.84 -8.79
N SER A 189 -0.33 2.74 -7.70
CA SER A 189 -0.46 1.49 -6.94
C SER A 189 -1.24 0.45 -7.74
N CYS A 190 -0.90 -0.83 -7.51
CA CYS A 190 -1.53 -1.96 -8.17
C CYS A 190 -2.36 -2.78 -7.18
N ILE A 191 -3.36 -3.50 -7.69
CA ILE A 191 -4.29 -4.31 -6.90
C ILE A 191 -3.58 -5.33 -6.01
N GLY A 192 -2.57 -6.05 -6.52
CA GLY A 192 -1.80 -7.00 -5.70
C GLY A 192 -1.11 -6.34 -4.51
N GLY A 193 -0.57 -5.12 -4.72
CA GLY A 193 -0.01 -4.30 -3.65
C GLY A 193 -1.07 -3.84 -2.65
N ASN A 194 -2.26 -3.45 -3.13
CA ASN A 194 -3.36 -3.06 -2.24
C ASN A 194 -3.79 -4.21 -1.31
N VAL A 195 -3.82 -5.44 -1.82
CA VAL A 195 -4.10 -6.63 -1.01
C VAL A 195 -2.95 -6.89 -0.03
N ALA A 196 -1.72 -6.99 -0.54
CA ALA A 196 -0.54 -7.33 0.26
C ALA A 196 -0.27 -6.33 1.41
N MET A 197 -0.62 -5.05 1.22
CA MET A 197 -0.47 -3.98 2.21
C MET A 197 -1.75 -3.69 2.99
N ASN A 198 -2.85 -4.37 2.70
CA ASN A 198 -4.19 -4.04 3.23
C ASN A 198 -4.51 -2.55 3.06
N ALA A 199 -4.35 -2.03 1.85
CA ALA A 199 -4.44 -0.61 1.57
C ALA A 199 -5.84 -0.04 1.88
N GLY A 200 -5.85 1.18 2.38
CA GLY A 200 -7.03 2.01 2.53
C GLY A 200 -6.82 3.36 1.87
N GLY A 201 -7.76 4.26 2.06
CA GLY A 201 -7.72 5.64 1.61
C GLY A 201 -8.73 6.47 2.39
N LYS A 202 -9.17 7.60 1.84
CA LYS A 202 -10.18 8.44 2.50
C LYS A 202 -11.50 7.73 2.73
N LYS A 203 -11.90 6.84 1.80
CA LYS A 203 -13.14 6.06 1.89
C LYS A 203 -13.06 4.94 2.93
N ALA A 204 -11.87 4.65 3.48
CA ALA A 204 -11.73 3.62 4.51
C ALA A 204 -12.50 3.95 5.80
N VAL A 205 -12.80 5.23 6.06
CA VAL A 205 -13.65 5.61 7.18
C VAL A 205 -15.07 5.06 7.03
N LEU A 206 -15.58 4.95 5.80
CA LEU A 206 -16.90 4.40 5.50
C LEU A 206 -16.86 2.89 5.28
N TRP A 207 -16.00 2.40 4.38
CA TRP A 207 -16.01 1.01 3.90
C TRP A 207 -14.80 0.17 4.31
N GLY A 208 -13.90 0.70 5.15
CA GLY A 208 -12.73 -0.03 5.60
C GLY A 208 -11.61 -0.07 4.55
N THR A 209 -10.74 -1.07 4.72
CA THR A 209 -9.53 -1.29 3.90
C THR A 209 -9.78 -2.34 2.80
N ALA A 210 -8.72 -2.74 2.10
CA ALA A 210 -8.80 -3.78 1.08
C ALA A 210 -9.42 -5.07 1.62
N LEU A 211 -9.02 -5.52 2.83
CA LEU A 211 -9.54 -6.73 3.46
C LEU A 211 -11.06 -6.68 3.67
N ASP A 212 -11.59 -5.53 4.06
CA ASP A 212 -13.02 -5.36 4.29
C ASP A 212 -13.84 -5.55 3.01
N ASN A 213 -13.24 -5.30 1.86
CA ASN A 213 -13.88 -5.29 0.55
C ASN A 213 -13.52 -6.50 -0.33
N LEU A 214 -12.64 -7.38 0.13
CA LEU A 214 -12.26 -8.59 -0.59
C LEU A 214 -13.34 -9.67 -0.47
N ALA A 215 -13.88 -10.14 -1.61
CA ALA A 215 -14.70 -11.35 -1.69
C ALA A 215 -13.82 -12.59 -1.82
N SER A 216 -12.76 -12.52 -2.66
CA SER A 216 -11.77 -13.60 -2.81
C SER A 216 -10.47 -13.06 -3.41
N TRP A 217 -9.39 -13.83 -3.24
CA TRP A 217 -8.13 -13.55 -3.93
C TRP A 217 -7.34 -14.83 -4.19
N LYS A 218 -6.47 -14.77 -5.18
CA LYS A 218 -5.53 -15.83 -5.52
C LYS A 218 -4.11 -15.40 -5.32
N MET A 219 -3.29 -16.35 -4.90
CA MET A 219 -1.85 -16.12 -4.73
C MET A 219 -1.07 -17.42 -5.02
N VAL A 220 0.23 -17.23 -5.21
CA VAL A 220 1.19 -18.34 -5.22
C VAL A 220 2.01 -18.28 -3.95
N ASP A 221 1.99 -19.33 -3.14
CA ASP A 221 2.66 -19.43 -1.86
C ASP A 221 4.21 -19.60 -2.01
N PRO A 222 5.00 -19.56 -0.92
CA PRO A 222 6.44 -19.76 -0.97
C PRO A 222 6.90 -21.14 -1.45
N ASN A 223 6.02 -22.11 -1.60
CA ASN A 223 6.31 -23.41 -2.21
C ASN A 223 6.04 -23.43 -3.72
N GLY A 224 5.45 -22.33 -4.22
CA GLY A 224 5.00 -22.20 -5.61
C GLY A 224 3.65 -22.89 -5.87
N ASP A 225 2.89 -23.16 -4.84
CA ASP A 225 1.55 -23.74 -4.96
C ASP A 225 0.50 -22.62 -5.04
N TRP A 226 -0.56 -22.89 -5.78
CA TRP A 226 -1.71 -21.99 -5.85
C TRP A 226 -2.52 -22.04 -4.57
N VAL A 227 -2.93 -20.88 -4.08
CA VAL A 227 -3.82 -20.72 -2.94
C VAL A 227 -4.94 -19.77 -3.34
N GLU A 228 -6.17 -20.19 -3.18
CA GLU A 228 -7.36 -19.37 -3.32
C GLU A 228 -8.00 -19.18 -1.95
N ILE A 229 -8.31 -17.94 -1.64
CA ILE A 229 -8.95 -17.56 -0.39
C ILE A 229 -10.28 -16.92 -0.73
N GLU A 230 -11.37 -17.40 -0.12
CA GLU A 230 -12.71 -16.88 -0.31
C GLU A 230 -13.33 -16.53 1.03
N ARG A 231 -13.87 -15.31 1.14
CA ARG A 231 -14.56 -14.86 2.35
C ARG A 231 -15.98 -15.44 2.39
N LEU A 232 -16.30 -16.15 3.46
CA LEU A 232 -17.63 -16.73 3.68
C LEU A 232 -18.52 -15.76 4.45
N ALA A 233 -19.82 -15.75 4.12
CA ALA A 233 -20.82 -14.90 4.77
C ALA A 233 -20.38 -13.45 4.91
N HIS A 234 -19.93 -12.84 3.82
CA HIS A 234 -19.44 -11.47 3.80
C HIS A 234 -20.50 -10.49 4.33
N ASN A 235 -20.20 -9.76 5.39
CA ASN A 235 -21.14 -8.81 6.00
C ASN A 235 -21.35 -7.51 5.18
N LEU A 236 -20.70 -7.38 4.02
CA LEU A 236 -20.72 -6.20 3.13
C LEU A 236 -20.29 -4.89 3.82
N GLY A 237 -19.58 -5.03 4.92
CA GLY A 237 -19.05 -3.97 5.77
C GLY A 237 -17.69 -4.36 6.35
N LYS A 238 -17.29 -3.67 7.41
CA LYS A 238 -15.97 -3.86 8.01
C LYS A 238 -15.87 -5.20 8.75
N VAL A 239 -14.74 -5.87 8.62
CA VAL A 239 -14.52 -7.21 9.22
C VAL A 239 -14.69 -7.21 10.74
N HIS A 240 -14.33 -6.12 11.40
CA HIS A 240 -14.42 -6.00 12.87
C HIS A 240 -15.83 -5.68 13.39
N ASP A 241 -16.80 -5.43 12.51
CA ASP A 241 -18.22 -5.24 12.90
C ASP A 241 -18.92 -6.59 13.11
N THR A 242 -18.26 -7.71 12.86
CA THR A 242 -18.77 -9.07 13.08
C THR A 242 -18.05 -9.74 14.23
N GLU A 243 -18.71 -10.63 14.93
CA GLU A 243 -18.11 -11.43 16.00
C GLU A 243 -17.01 -12.35 15.47
N THR A 244 -17.29 -13.02 14.34
CA THR A 244 -16.36 -13.96 13.69
C THR A 244 -16.40 -13.77 12.18
N VAL A 245 -15.23 -13.73 11.57
CA VAL A 245 -15.06 -13.74 10.11
C VAL A 245 -14.49 -15.07 9.67
N LYS A 246 -15.01 -15.63 8.58
CA LYS A 246 -14.62 -16.94 8.08
C LYS A 246 -14.04 -16.83 6.66
N PHE A 247 -12.92 -17.51 6.46
CA PHE A 247 -12.29 -17.64 5.15
C PHE A 247 -12.11 -19.11 4.80
N GLN A 248 -12.49 -19.47 3.57
CA GLN A 248 -12.16 -20.76 3.00
C GLN A 248 -10.83 -20.64 2.26
N ILE A 249 -9.86 -21.49 2.61
CA ILE A 249 -8.53 -21.53 2.01
C ILE A 249 -8.41 -22.86 1.25
N THR A 250 -8.23 -22.78 -0.06
CA THR A 250 -8.06 -23.95 -0.93
C THR A 250 -6.68 -23.92 -1.56
N LYS A 251 -5.89 -24.96 -1.35
CA LYS A 251 -4.58 -25.13 -2.00
C LYS A 251 -4.71 -26.04 -3.21
N PHE A 252 -4.10 -25.61 -4.32
CA PHE A 252 -4.14 -26.32 -5.60
C PHE A 252 -2.74 -26.78 -6.01
N ASP A 253 -2.68 -27.66 -6.99
CA ASP A 253 -1.47 -28.09 -7.66
C ASP A 253 -0.81 -26.92 -8.44
N GLU A 254 0.32 -27.20 -9.08
CA GLU A 254 1.06 -26.20 -9.86
C GLU A 254 0.30 -25.65 -11.08
N ASN A 255 -0.74 -26.33 -11.53
CA ASN A 255 -1.60 -25.90 -12.62
C ASN A 255 -2.80 -25.07 -12.12
N GLY A 256 -3.00 -24.99 -10.80
CA GLY A 256 -4.11 -24.26 -10.18
C GLY A 256 -5.49 -24.88 -10.42
N ILE A 257 -5.55 -26.17 -10.76
CA ILE A 257 -6.78 -26.85 -11.16
C ILE A 257 -7.24 -27.84 -10.09
N ASN A 258 -6.34 -28.71 -9.64
CA ASN A 258 -6.72 -29.79 -8.73
C ASN A 258 -6.41 -29.40 -7.29
N PRO A 259 -7.41 -29.43 -6.38
CA PRO A 259 -7.15 -29.22 -4.96
C PRO A 259 -6.21 -30.31 -4.43
N LYS A 260 -5.19 -29.90 -3.68
CA LYS A 260 -4.24 -30.82 -3.04
C LYS A 260 -4.81 -31.50 -1.80
N GLN A 261 -5.78 -30.84 -1.17
CA GLN A 261 -6.44 -31.30 0.06
C GLN A 261 -7.83 -30.66 0.15
N ASN A 262 -8.61 -31.08 1.11
CA ASN A 262 -9.88 -30.43 1.41
C ASN A 262 -9.65 -28.97 1.80
N PRO A 263 -10.56 -28.07 1.42
CA PRO A 263 -10.48 -26.67 1.85
C PRO A 263 -10.42 -26.55 3.38
N GLU A 264 -9.60 -25.66 3.85
CA GLU A 264 -9.49 -25.30 5.27
C GLU A 264 -10.40 -24.08 5.54
N ILE A 265 -11.10 -24.11 6.68
CA ILE A 265 -11.86 -22.95 7.15
C ILE A 265 -11.07 -22.27 8.26
N LEU A 266 -10.63 -21.04 7.99
CA LEU A 266 -9.99 -20.19 8.98
C LEU A 266 -11.04 -19.25 9.58
N GLU A 267 -11.20 -19.31 10.89
CA GLU A 267 -12.09 -18.43 11.66
C GLU A 267 -11.26 -17.44 12.46
N ILE A 268 -11.60 -16.16 12.35
CA ILE A 268 -10.90 -15.07 13.03
C ILE A 268 -11.93 -14.23 13.78
N SER A 269 -11.71 -13.97 15.06
CA SER A 269 -12.56 -13.05 15.82
C SER A 269 -12.47 -11.63 15.23
N GLY A 270 -13.61 -10.97 15.06
CA GLY A 270 -13.67 -9.57 14.64
C GLY A 270 -12.84 -8.63 15.50
N ALA A 271 -12.77 -8.89 16.79
CA ALA A 271 -11.93 -8.13 17.73
C ALA A 271 -10.43 -8.18 17.44
N ASN A 272 -9.95 -9.21 16.71
CA ASN A 272 -8.54 -9.30 16.30
C ASN A 272 -8.17 -8.34 15.17
N PHE A 273 -9.16 -7.79 14.46
CA PHE A 273 -8.91 -6.84 13.37
C PHE A 273 -8.81 -5.40 13.86
N ARG A 274 -9.46 -5.05 14.96
CA ARG A 274 -9.45 -3.69 15.50
C ARG A 274 -9.62 -3.68 17.03
N LYS A 275 -8.74 -2.97 17.69
CA LYS A 275 -8.88 -2.67 19.11
C LYS A 275 -9.99 -1.65 19.33
N ALA A 276 -10.81 -1.85 20.35
CA ALA A 276 -11.89 -0.94 20.70
C ALA A 276 -11.39 0.50 20.89
N GLY A 277 -12.12 1.47 20.36
CA GLY A 277 -11.77 2.90 20.45
C GLY A 277 -10.75 3.39 19.41
N LEU A 278 -10.22 2.51 18.55
CA LEU A 278 -9.33 2.90 17.44
C LEU A 278 -10.11 3.03 16.14
N GLY A 279 -9.71 3.97 15.29
CA GLY A 279 -10.33 4.21 14.00
C GLY A 279 -9.97 3.17 12.96
N LYS A 280 -8.69 3.05 12.64
CA LYS A 280 -8.12 2.12 11.68
C LYS A 280 -6.96 1.41 12.36
N ASP A 281 -7.10 0.11 12.59
CA ASP A 281 -6.04 -0.69 13.20
C ASP A 281 -6.25 -2.16 12.84
N VAL A 282 -5.15 -2.91 12.77
CA VAL A 282 -5.17 -4.35 12.76
C VAL A 282 -4.43 -4.81 14.00
N THR A 283 -5.19 -5.21 15.00
CA THR A 283 -4.65 -5.58 16.32
C THR A 283 -3.78 -6.83 16.21
N ASP A 284 -4.25 -7.85 15.50
CA ASP A 284 -3.45 -9.02 15.13
C ASP A 284 -2.80 -8.79 13.76
N LYS A 285 -1.55 -8.32 13.74
CA LYS A 285 -0.80 -8.08 12.48
C LYS A 285 -0.57 -9.36 11.68
N PHE A 286 -0.58 -10.51 12.32
CA PHE A 286 -0.46 -11.81 11.64
C PHE A 286 -1.79 -12.31 11.06
N LEU A 287 -2.92 -11.72 11.48
CA LEU A 287 -4.28 -12.09 11.05
C LEU A 287 -4.58 -13.59 11.23
N SER A 288 -4.14 -14.16 12.35
CA SER A 288 -4.29 -15.59 12.66
C SER A 288 -3.80 -16.54 11.54
N GLY A 289 -2.85 -16.07 10.72
CA GLY A 289 -2.30 -16.84 9.59
C GLY A 289 -3.05 -16.66 8.27
N LEU A 290 -3.99 -15.73 8.15
CA LEU A 290 -4.68 -15.45 6.87
C LEU A 290 -3.68 -15.11 5.77
N PRO A 291 -3.60 -15.88 4.66
CA PRO A 291 -2.58 -15.68 3.64
C PRO A 291 -2.79 -14.40 2.81
N GLY A 292 -1.70 -13.78 2.40
CA GLY A 292 -1.61 -12.73 1.38
C GLY A 292 -1.92 -11.32 1.86
N VAL A 293 -2.93 -11.13 2.70
CA VAL A 293 -3.34 -9.80 3.15
C VAL A 293 -2.44 -9.30 4.28
N GLN A 294 -1.98 -8.06 4.18
CA GLN A 294 -1.14 -7.37 5.18
C GLN A 294 0.18 -8.11 5.50
N LYS A 295 0.69 -8.86 4.55
CA LYS A 295 1.95 -9.63 4.66
C LYS A 295 3.08 -9.01 3.82
N GLU A 296 2.83 -7.90 3.13
CA GLU A 296 3.81 -7.18 2.29
C GLU A 296 4.46 -8.07 1.22
N GLY A 297 3.79 -9.17 0.84
CA GLY A 297 4.29 -10.13 -0.13
C GLY A 297 5.31 -11.14 0.43
N CYS A 298 5.55 -11.17 1.75
CA CYS A 298 6.54 -12.10 2.33
C CYS A 298 6.03 -13.55 2.42
N ASP A 299 4.73 -13.79 2.37
CA ASP A 299 4.09 -15.11 2.41
C ASP A 299 3.61 -15.62 1.04
N GLY A 300 3.90 -14.88 -0.03
CA GLY A 300 3.57 -15.26 -1.40
C GLY A 300 3.32 -14.08 -2.32
N LEU A 301 2.94 -14.38 -3.55
CA LEU A 301 2.68 -13.42 -4.60
C LEU A 301 1.19 -13.43 -4.96
N ILE A 302 0.50 -12.32 -4.70
CA ILE A 302 -0.90 -12.12 -5.14
C ILE A 302 -0.92 -12.05 -6.67
N THR A 303 -1.86 -12.77 -7.29
CA THR A 303 -2.00 -12.82 -8.74
C THR A 303 -3.30 -12.20 -9.25
N SER A 304 -4.37 -12.29 -8.47
CA SER A 304 -5.66 -11.65 -8.76
C SER A 304 -6.51 -11.50 -7.50
N ALA A 305 -7.52 -10.64 -7.56
CA ALA A 305 -8.46 -10.44 -6.47
C ALA A 305 -9.84 -10.03 -6.99
N ARG A 306 -10.89 -10.42 -6.25
CA ARG A 306 -12.26 -9.98 -6.45
C ARG A 306 -12.68 -9.10 -5.30
N PHE A 307 -13.14 -7.90 -5.61
CA PHE A 307 -13.66 -6.92 -4.66
C PHE A 307 -15.17 -6.78 -4.79
N ILE A 308 -15.84 -6.53 -3.67
CA ILE A 308 -17.20 -6.00 -3.68
C ILE A 308 -17.17 -4.51 -4.02
N LEU A 309 -18.24 -4.02 -4.62
CA LEU A 309 -18.43 -2.62 -4.95
C LEU A 309 -19.61 -2.06 -4.15
N HIS A 310 -19.58 -0.76 -3.93
CA HIS A 310 -20.59 -0.07 -3.12
C HIS A 310 -21.37 0.97 -3.93
N LYS A 311 -22.56 1.29 -3.50
CA LYS A 311 -23.29 2.45 -3.99
C LYS A 311 -23.04 3.62 -3.04
N MET A 312 -22.56 4.74 -3.59
CA MET A 312 -22.41 5.98 -2.81
C MET A 312 -23.80 6.55 -2.52
N PRO A 313 -24.05 7.12 -1.33
CA PRO A 313 -25.24 7.95 -1.10
C PRO A 313 -25.37 9.06 -2.15
N GLU A 314 -26.60 9.47 -2.45
CA GLU A 314 -26.89 10.35 -3.59
C GLU A 314 -26.33 11.77 -3.40
N HIS A 315 -26.30 12.25 -2.17
CA HIS A 315 -25.84 13.58 -1.83
C HIS A 315 -24.56 13.55 -1.00
N ILE A 316 -23.62 14.42 -1.35
CA ILE A 316 -22.34 14.57 -0.64
C ILE A 316 -22.08 16.06 -0.39
N ARG A 317 -21.64 16.40 0.81
CA ARG A 317 -21.08 17.70 1.17
C ARG A 317 -19.64 17.49 1.67
N THR A 318 -18.71 18.28 1.16
CA THR A 318 -17.36 18.31 1.74
C THR A 318 -17.25 19.49 2.67
N VAL A 319 -16.92 19.23 3.93
CA VAL A 319 -16.57 20.27 4.89
C VAL A 319 -15.05 20.38 4.99
N CYS A 320 -14.56 21.62 5.04
CA CYS A 320 -13.18 21.95 5.28
C CYS A 320 -13.12 22.82 6.54
N LEU A 321 -12.47 22.31 7.59
CA LEU A 321 -12.40 22.97 8.90
C LEU A 321 -10.96 23.39 9.14
N GLU A 322 -10.71 24.69 9.20
CA GLU A 322 -9.40 25.29 9.47
C GLU A 322 -9.31 25.68 10.94
N PHE A 323 -8.35 25.12 11.67
CA PHE A 323 -8.12 25.41 13.09
C PHE A 323 -6.83 26.22 13.25
N PHE A 324 -6.93 27.34 13.97
CA PHE A 324 -5.83 28.32 14.13
C PHE A 324 -5.14 28.21 15.49
N GLY A 325 -5.75 27.51 16.44
CA GLY A 325 -5.15 27.16 17.73
C GLY A 325 -4.24 25.92 17.65
N SER A 326 -3.76 25.45 18.80
CA SER A 326 -3.01 24.20 18.87
C SER A 326 -3.88 23.00 18.47
N VAL A 327 -3.25 21.86 18.11
CA VAL A 327 -3.96 20.59 17.86
C VAL A 327 -4.79 20.19 19.09
N SER A 328 -4.27 20.42 20.30
CA SER A 328 -4.98 20.16 21.56
C SER A 328 -6.29 20.96 21.69
N ASP A 329 -6.33 22.18 21.14
CA ASP A 329 -7.54 23.03 21.17
C ASP A 329 -8.59 22.52 20.16
N ALA A 330 -8.17 21.91 19.07
CA ALA A 330 -9.05 21.40 18.02
C ALA A 330 -9.68 20.04 18.37
N VAL A 331 -8.98 19.19 19.13
CA VAL A 331 -9.41 17.81 19.45
C VAL A 331 -10.82 17.74 20.06
N PRO A 332 -11.22 18.59 21.02
CA PRO A 332 -12.58 18.57 21.55
C PRO A 332 -13.67 18.78 20.50
N SER A 333 -13.40 19.63 19.49
CA SER A 333 -14.34 19.82 18.38
C SER A 333 -14.42 18.58 17.51
N ILE A 334 -13.29 17.92 17.22
CA ILE A 334 -13.24 16.71 16.41
C ILE A 334 -14.00 15.57 17.10
N VAL A 335 -13.80 15.40 18.41
CA VAL A 335 -14.54 14.42 19.23
C VAL A 335 -16.04 14.71 19.15
N GLN A 336 -16.43 15.96 19.41
CA GLN A 336 -17.84 16.37 19.37
C GLN A 336 -18.48 16.17 17.99
N ILE A 337 -17.76 16.49 16.91
CA ILE A 337 -18.22 16.25 15.53
C ILE A 337 -18.42 14.75 15.30
N THR A 338 -17.47 13.93 15.75
CA THR A 338 -17.54 12.47 15.57
C THR A 338 -18.71 11.87 16.33
N GLU A 339 -18.97 12.34 17.54
CA GLU A 339 -20.10 11.90 18.35
C GLU A 339 -21.43 12.36 17.72
N TYR A 340 -21.50 13.61 17.32
CA TYR A 340 -22.69 14.18 16.67
C TYR A 340 -23.07 13.41 15.40
N LEU A 341 -22.09 13.07 14.54
CA LEU A 341 -22.37 12.32 13.31
C LEU A 341 -22.90 10.90 13.57
N LYS A 342 -22.62 10.31 14.73
CA LYS A 342 -23.15 8.98 15.11
C LYS A 342 -24.62 9.01 15.52
N GLU A 343 -25.21 10.18 15.78
CA GLU A 343 -26.62 10.33 16.15
C GLU A 343 -27.55 10.14 14.93
N PHE A 344 -27.01 10.09 13.72
CA PHE A 344 -27.78 10.03 12.47
C PHE A 344 -27.54 8.72 11.74
N ASP A 345 -28.55 7.86 11.64
CA ASP A 345 -28.46 6.61 10.89
C ASP A 345 -28.39 6.83 9.37
N GLY A 346 -28.98 7.94 8.87
CA GLY A 346 -29.04 8.29 7.45
C GLY A 346 -27.83 9.06 6.93
N VAL A 347 -26.95 9.53 7.81
CA VAL A 347 -25.78 10.35 7.46
C VAL A 347 -24.48 9.60 7.76
N SER A 348 -23.62 9.52 6.76
CA SER A 348 -22.36 8.80 6.85
C SER A 348 -21.15 9.71 6.66
N LEU A 349 -20.09 9.46 7.41
CA LEU A 349 -18.78 10.04 7.15
C LEU A 349 -18.11 9.24 6.03
N ALA A 350 -18.13 9.79 4.81
CA ALA A 350 -17.68 9.12 3.59
C ALA A 350 -16.20 9.36 3.24
N GLY A 351 -15.56 10.29 3.92
CA GLY A 351 -14.14 10.57 3.79
C GLY A 351 -13.67 11.48 4.91
N LEU A 352 -12.45 11.23 5.41
CA LEU A 352 -11.85 12.06 6.45
C LEU A 352 -10.34 12.10 6.28
N GLU A 353 -9.77 13.30 6.30
CA GLU A 353 -8.33 13.53 6.26
C GLU A 353 -7.94 14.69 7.17
N HIS A 354 -6.80 14.55 7.80
CA HIS A 354 -6.18 15.54 8.65
C HIS A 354 -4.89 16.04 8.00
N LEU A 355 -4.72 17.35 7.91
CA LEU A 355 -3.50 18.01 7.45
C LEU A 355 -2.89 18.76 8.63
N ASP A 356 -1.68 18.40 9.02
CA ASP A 356 -0.95 19.09 10.08
C ASP A 356 -0.26 20.38 9.57
N GLU A 357 0.29 21.18 10.49
CA GLU A 357 0.95 22.44 10.18
C GLU A 357 2.12 22.26 9.21
N ARG A 358 2.91 21.17 9.33
CA ARG A 358 4.07 20.91 8.47
C ARG A 358 3.62 20.59 7.04
N TYR A 359 2.58 19.76 6.92
CA TYR A 359 1.99 19.47 5.62
C TYR A 359 1.41 20.72 4.97
N ILE A 360 0.65 21.50 5.71
CA ILE A 360 0.05 22.78 5.26
C ILE A 360 1.12 23.72 4.69
N ARG A 361 2.26 23.84 5.36
CA ARG A 361 3.40 24.63 4.89
C ARG A 361 4.03 24.03 3.64
N ALA A 362 4.29 22.72 3.63
CA ALA A 362 4.98 22.04 2.53
C ALA A 362 4.21 22.08 1.21
N VAL A 363 2.89 21.95 1.25
CA VAL A 363 2.05 21.97 0.03
C VAL A 363 1.67 23.38 -0.41
N GLY A 364 2.01 24.42 0.37
CA GLY A 364 1.59 25.77 0.10
C GLY A 364 0.06 25.95 0.18
N TYR A 365 -0.55 25.34 1.21
CA TYR A 365 -2.00 25.38 1.39
C TYR A 365 -2.54 26.81 1.36
N SER A 366 -3.58 27.04 0.58
CA SER A 366 -4.27 28.33 0.50
C SER A 366 -5.39 28.35 1.52
N THR A 367 -5.21 29.14 2.59
CA THR A 367 -6.22 29.38 3.63
C THR A 367 -7.51 29.92 3.00
N LYS A 368 -8.63 29.35 3.40
CA LYS A 368 -9.97 29.78 2.93
C LYS A 368 -10.58 30.83 3.83
N ALA A 369 -10.17 30.85 5.09
CA ALA A 369 -10.53 31.88 6.05
C ALA A 369 -9.95 33.24 5.66
N THR A 370 -10.63 34.31 6.08
CA THR A 370 -10.18 35.70 5.84
C THR A 370 -9.07 36.16 6.81
N ARG A 371 -8.51 35.21 7.58
CA ARG A 371 -7.43 35.48 8.56
C ARG A 371 -6.07 35.62 7.88
N SER A 372 -5.20 36.45 8.47
CA SER A 372 -3.83 36.64 8.01
C SER A 372 -2.90 35.48 8.39
N GLU A 373 -3.22 34.73 9.44
CA GLU A 373 -2.46 33.57 9.90
C GLU A 373 -2.85 32.30 9.17
N ARG A 374 -1.90 31.36 9.04
CA ARG A 374 -2.18 30.04 8.48
C ARG A 374 -2.79 29.12 9.54
N PRO A 375 -3.73 28.25 9.16
CA PRO A 375 -4.22 27.25 10.09
C PRO A 375 -3.09 26.30 10.51
N LYS A 376 -3.12 25.86 11.74
CA LYS A 376 -2.20 24.85 12.27
C LYS A 376 -2.70 23.43 12.03
N MET A 377 -3.99 23.29 11.75
CA MET A 377 -4.61 22.03 11.39
C MET A 377 -5.77 22.28 10.43
N VAL A 378 -5.89 21.42 9.43
CA VAL A 378 -7.06 21.39 8.53
C VAL A 378 -7.65 20.00 8.56
N LEU A 379 -8.96 19.93 8.76
CA LEU A 379 -9.74 18.70 8.65
C LEU A 379 -10.61 18.80 7.40
N ILE A 380 -10.51 17.83 6.50
CA ILE A 380 -11.36 17.72 5.32
C ILE A 380 -12.21 16.46 5.45
N ALA A 381 -13.53 16.62 5.41
CA ALA A 381 -14.43 15.49 5.54
C ALA A 381 -15.52 15.52 4.46
N ASP A 382 -15.79 14.34 3.86
CA ASP A 382 -16.97 14.11 3.05
C ASP A 382 -18.07 13.54 3.94
N ILE A 383 -19.22 14.20 3.97
CA ILE A 383 -20.44 13.75 4.65
C ILE A 383 -21.46 13.41 3.55
N ALA A 384 -22.08 12.26 3.64
CA ALA A 384 -22.99 11.74 2.62
C ALA A 384 -24.32 11.25 3.21
N SER A 385 -25.41 11.45 2.49
CA SER A 385 -26.75 10.98 2.83
C SER A 385 -27.59 10.81 1.56
N ASN A 386 -28.67 10.05 1.65
CA ASN A 386 -29.72 10.02 0.63
C ASN A 386 -30.78 11.12 0.85
N ASP A 387 -30.74 11.81 1.98
CA ASP A 387 -31.59 12.96 2.31
C ASP A 387 -30.75 14.24 2.22
N GLU A 388 -31.09 15.13 1.28
CA GLU A 388 -30.33 16.36 1.04
C GLU A 388 -30.56 17.42 2.13
N ASP A 389 -31.75 17.52 2.69
CA ASP A 389 -32.07 18.50 3.73
C ASP A 389 -31.43 18.13 5.07
N GLU A 390 -31.50 16.86 5.44
CA GLU A 390 -30.80 16.34 6.61
C GLU A 390 -29.27 16.55 6.48
N LEU A 391 -28.70 16.21 5.32
CA LEU A 391 -27.28 16.40 5.04
C LEU A 391 -26.86 17.88 5.14
N GLY A 392 -27.68 18.79 4.62
CA GLY A 392 -27.44 20.23 4.70
C GLY A 392 -27.43 20.74 6.14
N SER A 393 -28.39 20.28 6.94
CA SER A 393 -28.50 20.61 8.36
C SER A 393 -27.31 20.07 9.18
N VAL A 394 -26.93 18.80 8.95
CA VAL A 394 -25.81 18.14 9.62
C VAL A 394 -24.49 18.81 9.26
N ALA A 395 -24.23 19.08 7.98
CA ALA A 395 -23.01 19.75 7.53
C ALA A 395 -22.88 21.15 8.13
N SER A 396 -23.97 21.91 8.21
CA SER A 396 -24.02 23.23 8.84
C SER A 396 -23.70 23.16 10.34
N LYS A 397 -24.22 22.16 11.04
CA LYS A 397 -23.93 21.95 12.47
C LYS A 397 -22.47 21.57 12.72
N VAL A 398 -21.90 20.73 11.86
CA VAL A 398 -20.46 20.38 11.93
C VAL A 398 -19.58 21.64 11.82
N VAL A 399 -19.88 22.54 10.89
CA VAL A 399 -19.19 23.84 10.78
C VAL A 399 -19.38 24.69 12.03
N GLN A 400 -20.59 24.76 12.60
CA GLN A 400 -20.86 25.51 13.83
C GLN A 400 -20.00 25.00 15.01
N ILE A 401 -19.87 23.68 15.16
CA ILE A 401 -19.04 23.06 16.23
C ILE A 401 -17.58 23.49 16.07
N ALA A 402 -17.04 23.49 14.86
CA ALA A 402 -15.67 23.91 14.59
C ALA A 402 -15.45 25.40 14.90
N ASN A 403 -16.42 26.26 14.50
CA ASN A 403 -16.31 27.71 14.65
C ASN A 403 -16.26 28.17 16.12
N VAL A 404 -16.83 27.42 17.05
CA VAL A 404 -16.80 27.74 18.49
C VAL A 404 -15.41 27.62 19.11
N LYS A 405 -14.51 26.81 18.52
CA LYS A 405 -13.19 26.46 19.08
C LYS A 405 -12.02 27.02 18.28
N ASN A 406 -12.08 28.29 17.91
CA ASN A 406 -11.06 28.96 17.09
C ASN A 406 -10.83 28.30 15.74
N GLY A 407 -11.87 27.67 15.19
CA GLY A 407 -11.91 27.14 13.84
C GLY A 407 -12.73 28.00 12.90
N GLU A 408 -12.55 27.81 11.61
CA GLU A 408 -13.43 28.32 10.56
C GLU A 408 -13.78 27.18 9.59
N GLY A 409 -15.07 26.97 9.37
CA GLY A 409 -15.56 25.87 8.54
C GLY A 409 -16.19 26.36 7.24
N PHE A 410 -15.97 25.58 6.18
CA PHE A 410 -16.46 25.85 4.82
C PHE A 410 -17.13 24.61 4.29
N ILE A 411 -18.23 24.79 3.53
CA ILE A 411 -18.98 23.70 2.93
C ILE A 411 -18.89 23.81 1.41
N ALA A 412 -18.44 22.74 0.76
CA ALA A 412 -18.49 22.59 -0.70
C ALA A 412 -19.64 21.67 -1.09
N VAL A 413 -20.55 22.20 -1.88
CA VAL A 413 -21.76 21.52 -2.36
C VAL A 413 -21.52 20.89 -3.73
N SER A 414 -21.01 21.67 -4.69
CA SER A 414 -20.79 21.18 -6.05
C SER A 414 -19.61 20.21 -6.14
N ALA A 415 -19.68 19.25 -7.06
CA ALA A 415 -18.60 18.30 -7.29
C ALA A 415 -17.25 18.98 -7.59
N GLU A 416 -17.26 20.11 -8.30
CA GLU A 416 -16.06 20.89 -8.61
C GLU A 416 -15.46 21.53 -7.36
N ALA A 417 -16.29 22.14 -6.50
CA ALA A 417 -15.81 22.74 -5.25
C ALA A 417 -15.26 21.66 -4.30
N ARG A 418 -15.93 20.49 -4.20
CA ARG A 418 -15.44 19.35 -3.42
C ARG A 418 -14.06 18.88 -3.93
N LYS A 419 -13.91 18.73 -5.26
CA LYS A 419 -12.63 18.35 -5.87
C LYS A 419 -11.51 19.33 -5.52
N ARG A 420 -11.78 20.64 -5.47
CA ARG A 420 -10.80 21.66 -5.07
C ARG A 420 -10.33 21.47 -3.62
N PHE A 421 -11.23 21.15 -2.68
CA PHE A 421 -10.84 20.90 -1.29
C PHE A 421 -9.93 19.69 -1.16
N TRP A 422 -10.19 18.62 -1.91
CA TRP A 422 -9.37 17.41 -1.91
C TRP A 422 -8.05 17.54 -2.69
N LEU A 423 -7.92 18.55 -3.56
CA LEU A 423 -6.71 18.74 -4.36
C LEU A 423 -5.46 19.00 -3.50
N ASP A 424 -5.62 19.74 -2.41
CA ASP A 424 -4.52 20.04 -1.49
C ASP A 424 -3.98 18.76 -0.82
N ARG A 425 -4.85 17.77 -0.60
CA ARG A 425 -4.46 16.44 -0.07
C ARG A 425 -3.66 15.60 -1.07
N ALA A 426 -3.92 15.72 -2.35
CA ALA A 426 -3.27 14.95 -3.40
C ALA A 426 -1.79 15.32 -3.62
N ARG A 427 -1.30 16.40 -3.02
CA ARG A 427 0.06 16.94 -3.21
C ARG A 427 1.13 16.31 -2.30
N THR A 428 0.93 15.07 -1.85
CA THR A 428 1.88 14.37 -0.95
C THR A 428 3.31 14.30 -1.49
N ALA A 429 3.50 14.24 -2.81
CA ALA A 429 4.82 14.30 -3.44
C ALA A 429 5.60 15.60 -3.14
N ALA A 430 4.90 16.69 -2.78
CA ALA A 430 5.54 17.96 -2.45
C ALA A 430 6.38 17.88 -1.17
N ILE A 431 6.01 17.02 -0.20
CA ILE A 431 6.76 16.85 1.04
C ILE A 431 8.14 16.26 0.77
N ALA A 432 8.22 15.26 -0.13
CA ALA A 432 9.49 14.66 -0.52
C ALA A 432 10.46 15.65 -1.16
N LYS A 433 9.93 16.65 -1.87
CA LYS A 433 10.74 17.68 -2.55
C LYS A 433 11.42 18.65 -1.56
N HIS A 434 10.87 18.82 -0.37
CA HIS A 434 11.32 19.78 0.62
C HIS A 434 12.09 19.17 1.79
N THR A 435 12.20 17.85 1.85
CA THR A 435 12.94 17.13 2.90
C THR A 435 14.02 16.26 2.25
N ASN A 436 15.29 16.54 2.54
CA ASN A 436 16.43 15.67 2.19
C ASN A 436 16.55 14.47 3.14
N ALA A 437 15.56 14.22 3.99
CA ALA A 437 15.57 13.16 4.97
C ALA A 437 15.00 11.87 4.38
N PHE A 438 15.50 10.74 4.86
CA PHE A 438 14.88 9.44 4.63
C PHE A 438 13.44 9.47 5.14
N LYS A 439 12.51 9.02 4.32
CA LYS A 439 11.13 8.85 4.75
C LYS A 439 11.02 7.55 5.53
N ILE A 440 10.66 7.67 6.80
CA ILE A 440 10.18 6.57 7.61
C ILE A 440 8.71 6.88 7.84
N ASN A 441 7.84 6.19 7.14
CA ASN A 441 6.41 6.33 7.32
C ASN A 441 5.91 5.17 8.17
N GLU A 442 5.49 5.50 9.39
CA GLU A 442 4.76 4.58 10.24
C GLU A 442 3.39 5.17 10.52
N ASP A 443 2.35 4.42 10.15
CA ASP A 443 0.99 4.77 10.52
C ASP A 443 0.82 4.53 12.02
N VAL A 444 0.48 5.59 12.75
CA VAL A 444 0.16 5.50 14.17
C VAL A 444 -1.34 5.64 14.36
N VAL A 445 -1.94 4.69 15.05
CA VAL A 445 -3.35 4.72 15.39
C VAL A 445 -3.49 4.87 16.89
N ILE A 446 -4.10 5.97 17.32
CA ILE A 446 -4.30 6.31 18.73
C ILE A 446 -5.77 6.68 18.98
N PRO A 447 -6.28 6.51 20.21
CA PRO A 447 -7.60 7.04 20.54
C PRO A 447 -7.66 8.55 20.30
N LEU A 448 -8.73 9.01 19.64
CA LEU A 448 -8.89 10.39 19.21
C LEU A 448 -8.69 11.42 20.37
N PRO A 449 -9.15 11.21 21.61
CA PRO A 449 -8.88 12.13 22.71
C PRO A 449 -7.39 12.32 23.02
N ASN A 450 -6.53 11.38 22.66
CA ASN A 450 -5.08 11.44 22.90
C ASN A 450 -4.31 12.17 21.77
N LEU A 451 -4.97 12.54 20.69
CA LEU A 451 -4.31 13.15 19.51
C LEU A 451 -3.54 14.44 19.88
N GLY A 452 -4.13 15.30 20.72
CA GLY A 452 -3.46 16.54 21.14
C GLY A 452 -2.19 16.28 21.92
N ARG A 453 -2.23 15.35 22.89
CA ARG A 453 -1.06 14.94 23.66
C ARG A 453 0.02 14.34 22.76
N TYR A 454 -0.37 13.44 21.87
CA TYR A 454 0.54 12.82 20.90
C TYR A 454 1.25 13.88 20.04
N ALA A 455 0.51 14.84 19.47
CA ALA A 455 1.08 15.89 18.65
C ALA A 455 2.11 16.75 19.42
N ASN A 456 1.79 17.11 20.68
CA ASN A 456 2.70 17.89 21.52
C ASN A 456 3.98 17.12 21.88
N GLU A 457 3.88 15.82 22.20
CA GLU A 457 5.06 15.01 22.54
C GLU A 457 5.94 14.77 21.30
N ILE A 458 5.37 14.54 20.14
CA ILE A 458 6.14 14.44 18.87
C ILE A 458 6.87 15.74 18.58
N GLU A 459 6.23 16.91 18.74
CA GLU A 459 6.88 18.20 18.53
C GLU A 459 8.05 18.42 19.49
N LYS A 460 7.86 18.05 20.77
CA LYS A 460 8.92 18.11 21.77
C LYS A 460 10.11 17.23 21.41
N ILE A 461 9.87 15.97 21.02
CA ILE A 461 10.92 15.05 20.57
C ILE A 461 11.65 15.61 19.35
N ASN A 462 10.92 16.15 18.39
CA ASN A 462 11.53 16.76 17.20
C ASN A 462 12.45 17.94 17.55
N ILE A 463 12.05 18.79 18.51
CA ILE A 463 12.89 19.90 18.97
C ILE A 463 14.13 19.37 19.69
N GLU A 464 13.97 18.40 20.61
CA GLU A 464 15.06 17.81 21.38
C GLU A 464 16.09 17.06 20.52
N GLN A 465 15.65 16.46 19.39
CA GLN A 465 16.52 15.69 18.50
C GLN A 465 17.01 16.48 17.28
N SER A 466 16.64 17.75 17.16
CA SER A 466 17.06 18.63 16.03
C SER A 466 18.38 19.36 16.27
N ILE A 467 19.18 18.93 17.24
CA ILE A 467 20.47 19.54 17.62
C ILE A 467 21.61 18.93 16.81
#